data_9c2d5dbd5f959bd31f7780b0e8273082
#
_entry.id   9c2d5dbd5f959bd31f7780b0e8273082
#
_cell.length_a   1.000
_cell.length_b   1.000
_cell.length_c   1.000
_cell.angle_alpha   90.00
_cell.angle_beta   90.00
_cell.angle_gamma   90.00
#
_symmetry.space_group_name_H-M   'P 1'
#
loop_
_entity.id
_entity.type
_entity.pdbx_description
1 polymer ?
#
loop_
_entity_poly.entity_id
_entity_poly.type
_entity_poly.pdbx_seq_one_letter_code
_entity_poly.pdbx_strand_id
1 'polypeptide(L)'
;PTEQAARCQTLIAEKNMNNWIETSGSPFVIVEQQYAHQWKGQENYNAICSVTDYLGKIYIDNHVLLVMGDEPMATRIVNKDGAILIIRWKYAPDYLTVEKLLENDIVNGIEPIEEVEVKWDSTELVLFDSLSPYCEASVKVFLSLQKTSCIIKTYLYQKDEVSLIIHSIQ
;
A
#
# COMPACT_ATOMS: atom_id res chain seq x y z
N PRO A 1 -22.21 3.28 14.78
CA PRO A 1 -21.27 4.34 14.41
C PRO A 1 -22.09 5.53 13.93
N THR A 2 -21.89 6.70 14.57
CA THR A 2 -22.60 7.91 14.20
C THR A 2 -22.11 8.38 12.83
N GLU A 3 -22.98 8.96 12.02
CA GLU A 3 -22.70 9.53 10.69
C GLU A 3 -21.50 10.49 10.70
N GLN A 4 -21.22 11.08 11.83
CA GLN A 4 -20.09 11.95 12.10
C GLN A 4 -18.75 11.19 12.20
N ALA A 5 -18.75 9.96 12.71
CA ALA A 5 -17.57 9.09 12.75
C ALA A 5 -17.23 8.55 11.35
N ALA A 6 -18.22 8.20 10.56
CA ALA A 6 -18.05 7.78 9.16
C ALA A 6 -17.52 8.95 8.29
N ARG A 7 -18.06 10.18 8.46
CA ARG A 7 -17.56 11.38 7.78
C ARG A 7 -16.12 11.74 8.19
N CYS A 8 -15.77 11.57 9.47
CA CYS A 8 -14.43 11.84 9.95
C CYS A 8 -13.42 10.82 9.39
N GLN A 9 -13.80 9.55 9.30
CA GLN A 9 -12.98 8.49 8.67
C GLN A 9 -12.79 8.71 7.18
N THR A 10 -13.83 9.13 6.45
CA THR A 10 -13.74 9.43 5.01
C THR A 10 -12.85 10.64 4.76
N LEU A 11 -12.94 11.70 5.56
CA LEU A 11 -12.09 12.90 5.43
C LEU A 11 -10.61 12.61 5.76
N ILE A 12 -10.34 11.73 6.72
CA ILE A 12 -8.97 11.31 7.06
C ILE A 12 -8.40 10.43 5.93
N ALA A 13 -9.21 9.53 5.36
CA ALA A 13 -8.80 8.68 4.25
C ALA A 13 -8.48 9.50 2.99
N GLU A 14 -9.33 10.46 2.62
CA GLU A 14 -9.09 11.35 1.47
C GLU A 14 -7.85 12.24 1.67
N LYS A 15 -7.61 12.72 2.89
CA LYS A 15 -6.45 13.54 3.21
C LYS A 15 -5.14 12.76 3.15
N ASN A 16 -5.16 11.48 3.55
CA ASN A 16 -3.98 10.62 3.52
C ASN A 16 -3.66 10.09 2.11
N MET A 17 -4.66 9.91 1.24
CA MET A 17 -4.44 9.46 -0.14
C MET A 17 -3.69 10.48 -1.00
N ASN A 18 -3.73 11.75 -0.65
CA ASN A 18 -3.05 12.82 -1.40
C ASN A 18 -1.68 13.22 -0.85
N ASN A 19 -1.23 12.62 0.25
CA ASN A 19 0.05 12.95 0.88
C ASN A 19 0.98 11.73 0.92
N TRP A 20 2.28 11.99 0.94
CA TRP A 20 3.27 10.99 1.26
C TRP A 20 3.15 10.57 2.72
N ILE A 21 3.16 9.27 2.97
CA ILE A 21 3.14 8.67 4.30
C ILE A 21 4.50 8.04 4.58
N GLU A 22 4.97 8.23 5.80
CA GLU A 22 6.24 7.69 6.28
C GLU A 22 6.00 6.45 7.14
N THR A 23 6.93 5.51 7.10
CA THR A 23 6.94 4.35 7.98
C THR A 23 7.68 4.66 9.27
N SER A 24 7.38 3.90 10.32
CA SER A 24 8.14 3.93 11.58
C SER A 24 9.36 2.98 11.56
N GLY A 25 9.77 2.51 10.38
CA GLY A 25 10.91 1.61 10.18
C GLY A 25 10.53 0.16 9.88
N SER A 26 9.25 -0.12 9.66
CA SER A 26 8.74 -1.42 9.22
C SER A 26 7.99 -1.31 7.88
N PRO A 27 7.87 -2.39 7.12
CA PRO A 27 7.07 -2.40 5.90
C PRO A 27 5.62 -2.01 6.14
N PHE A 28 5.01 -1.32 5.19
CA PHE A 28 3.56 -1.23 5.14
C PHE A 28 2.95 -2.59 4.77
N VAL A 29 1.79 -2.85 5.32
CA VAL A 29 1.00 -4.05 5.03
C VAL A 29 -0.41 -3.65 4.60
N ILE A 30 -1.04 -4.51 3.78
CA ILE A 30 -2.41 -4.34 3.34
C ILE A 30 -3.21 -5.59 3.70
N VAL A 31 -4.36 -5.38 4.33
CA VAL A 31 -5.29 -6.44 4.70
C VAL A 31 -6.73 -5.92 4.57
N GLU A 32 -7.70 -6.83 4.52
CA GLU A 32 -9.11 -6.45 4.63
C GLU A 32 -9.39 -5.79 5.97
N GLN A 33 -10.14 -4.69 5.97
CA GLN A 33 -10.43 -3.91 7.18
C GLN A 33 -11.01 -4.77 8.30
N GLN A 34 -11.87 -5.72 7.95
CA GLN A 34 -12.52 -6.61 8.93
C GLN A 34 -11.54 -7.51 9.68
N TYR A 35 -10.37 -7.83 9.09
CA TYR A 35 -9.36 -8.71 9.67
C TYR A 35 -8.13 -7.97 10.20
N ALA A 36 -8.05 -6.66 10.02
CA ALA A 36 -6.89 -5.86 10.42
C ALA A 36 -6.56 -5.97 11.92
N HIS A 37 -7.60 -6.14 12.78
CA HIS A 37 -7.43 -6.29 14.23
C HIS A 37 -6.67 -7.57 14.65
N GLN A 38 -6.50 -8.54 13.74
CA GLN A 38 -5.69 -9.75 13.95
C GLN A 38 -4.19 -9.46 13.93
N TRP A 39 -3.78 -8.33 13.36
CA TRP A 39 -2.38 -7.92 13.36
C TRP A 39 -1.95 -7.45 14.75
N LYS A 40 -0.97 -8.17 15.35
CA LYS A 40 -0.46 -7.96 16.71
C LYS A 40 0.95 -7.32 16.75
N GLY A 41 1.39 -6.73 15.66
CA GLY A 41 2.71 -6.11 15.59
C GLY A 41 3.84 -7.14 15.67
N GLN A 42 4.71 -7.02 16.66
CA GLN A 42 5.89 -7.87 16.81
C GLN A 42 5.60 -9.37 16.87
N GLU A 43 4.44 -9.78 17.39
CA GLU A 43 4.07 -11.20 17.43
C GLU A 43 3.95 -11.81 16.02
N ASN A 44 3.57 -11.02 15.04
CA ASN A 44 3.43 -11.43 13.63
C ASN A 44 4.66 -11.07 12.78
N TYR A 45 5.64 -10.36 13.33
CA TYR A 45 6.74 -9.76 12.57
C TYR A 45 7.62 -10.78 11.84
N ASN A 46 7.82 -11.95 12.41
CA ASN A 46 8.62 -13.01 11.77
C ASN A 46 8.04 -13.44 10.41
N ALA A 47 6.72 -13.37 10.22
CA ALA A 47 6.08 -13.66 8.95
C ALA A 47 6.44 -12.62 7.88
N ILE A 48 6.58 -11.35 8.26
CA ILE A 48 7.03 -10.28 7.35
C ILE A 48 8.48 -10.51 6.92
N CYS A 49 9.35 -10.92 7.83
CA CYS A 49 10.76 -11.15 7.53
C CYS A 49 11.00 -12.26 6.50
N SER A 50 10.00 -13.11 6.24
CA SER A 50 10.08 -14.14 5.19
C SER A 50 9.84 -13.60 3.78
N VAL A 51 9.35 -12.38 3.63
CA VAL A 51 9.09 -11.74 2.34
C VAL A 51 10.38 -11.14 1.80
N THR A 52 10.81 -11.63 0.64
CA THR A 52 12.02 -11.18 -0.07
C THR A 52 11.72 -10.39 -1.33
N ASP A 53 10.49 -10.47 -1.82
CA ASP A 53 10.02 -9.78 -3.02
C ASP A 53 9.57 -8.34 -2.70
N TYR A 54 9.36 -7.51 -3.73
CA TYR A 54 8.83 -6.16 -3.52
C TYR A 54 7.38 -6.16 -3.01
N LEU A 55 6.62 -7.22 -3.36
CA LEU A 55 5.28 -7.45 -2.84
C LEU A 55 5.09 -8.94 -2.53
N GLY A 56 4.94 -9.29 -1.26
CA GLY A 56 4.72 -10.66 -0.83
C GLY A 56 3.35 -10.90 -0.21
N LYS A 57 2.88 -12.14 -0.28
CA LYS A 57 1.68 -12.60 0.44
C LYS A 57 2.10 -13.42 1.66
N ILE A 58 1.51 -13.08 2.79
CA ILE A 58 1.51 -13.92 4.00
C ILE A 58 0.07 -14.17 4.44
N TYR A 59 -0.12 -15.07 5.36
CA TYR A 59 -1.44 -15.42 5.90
C TYR A 59 -1.45 -15.25 7.41
N ILE A 60 -2.51 -14.61 7.92
CA ILE A 60 -2.79 -14.50 9.35
C ILE A 60 -4.19 -15.05 9.55
N ASP A 61 -4.32 -16.11 10.35
CA ASP A 61 -5.59 -16.81 10.60
C ASP A 61 -6.35 -17.13 9.30
N ASN A 62 -5.62 -17.58 8.26
CA ASN A 62 -6.11 -17.90 6.91
C ASN A 62 -6.53 -16.68 6.05
N HIS A 63 -6.35 -15.45 6.51
CA HIS A 63 -6.61 -14.25 5.73
C HIS A 63 -5.34 -13.73 5.07
N VAL A 64 -5.47 -13.31 3.82
CA VAL A 64 -4.34 -12.76 3.06
C VAL A 64 -3.94 -11.40 3.63
N LEU A 65 -2.66 -11.24 3.85
CA LEU A 65 -2.02 -9.97 4.14
C LEU A 65 -0.90 -9.76 3.14
N LEU A 66 -0.91 -8.62 2.47
CA LEU A 66 0.17 -8.21 1.57
C LEU A 66 1.22 -7.44 2.34
N VAL A 67 2.47 -7.74 2.08
CA VAL A 67 3.62 -7.05 2.65
C VAL A 67 4.34 -6.31 1.55
N MET A 68 4.56 -5.02 1.74
CA MET A 68 5.42 -4.22 0.86
C MET A 68 6.87 -4.46 1.24
N GLY A 69 7.45 -5.49 0.65
CA GLY A 69 8.81 -5.96 0.92
C GLY A 69 9.90 -4.98 0.47
N ASP A 70 11.15 -5.44 0.45
CA ASP A 70 12.33 -4.58 0.32
C ASP A 70 12.45 -3.62 1.52
N GLU A 71 13.00 -2.44 1.36
CA GLU A 71 13.17 -1.47 2.43
C GLU A 71 11.87 -0.71 2.76
N PRO A 72 11.64 -0.35 4.03
CA PRO A 72 10.59 0.60 4.39
C PRO A 72 10.80 1.94 3.67
N MET A 73 9.79 2.41 2.95
CA MET A 73 9.88 3.62 2.11
C MET A 73 8.69 4.53 2.32
N ALA A 74 8.92 5.84 2.19
CA ALA A 74 7.84 6.80 2.06
C ALA A 74 6.93 6.38 0.90
N THR A 75 5.64 6.40 1.12
CA THR A 75 4.65 5.85 0.21
C THR A 75 3.55 6.86 -0.10
N ARG A 76 3.13 6.91 -1.36
CA ARG A 76 1.98 7.69 -1.82
C ARG A 76 0.98 6.78 -2.51
N ILE A 77 -0.30 7.04 -2.25
CA ILE A 77 -1.39 6.29 -2.87
C ILE A 77 -2.16 7.22 -3.80
N VAL A 78 -2.38 6.77 -5.03
CA VAL A 78 -3.08 7.53 -6.07
C VAL A 78 -4.15 6.64 -6.70
N ASN A 79 -5.38 7.15 -6.79
CA ASN A 79 -6.42 6.55 -7.61
C ASN A 79 -6.34 7.13 -9.02
N LYS A 80 -6.13 6.28 -10.00
CA LYS A 80 -6.02 6.70 -11.40
C LYS A 80 -6.66 5.68 -12.34
N ASP A 81 -7.60 6.15 -13.16
CA ASP A 81 -8.25 5.34 -14.21
C ASP A 81 -8.82 3.99 -13.72
N GLY A 82 -9.35 3.96 -12.50
CA GLY A 82 -9.93 2.78 -11.87
C GLY A 82 -8.91 1.83 -11.23
N ALA A 83 -7.62 2.14 -11.30
CA ALA A 83 -6.56 1.44 -10.58
C ALA A 83 -6.12 2.21 -9.33
N ILE A 84 -5.65 1.49 -8.32
CA ILE A 84 -4.97 2.08 -7.17
C ILE A 84 -3.47 1.90 -7.39
N LEU A 85 -2.75 3.02 -7.48
CA LEU A 85 -1.29 3.03 -7.56
C LEU A 85 -0.72 3.30 -6.16
N ILE A 86 0.16 2.43 -5.72
CA ILE A 86 0.94 2.59 -4.49
C ILE A 86 2.38 2.85 -4.90
N ILE A 87 2.84 4.07 -4.68
CA ILE A 87 4.11 4.57 -5.14
C ILE A 87 5.06 4.67 -3.96
N ARG A 88 6.16 3.94 -4.03
CA ARG A 88 7.18 3.88 -2.98
C ARG A 88 8.42 4.63 -3.43
N TRP A 89 8.87 5.54 -2.58
CA TRP A 89 10.03 6.40 -2.84
C TRP A 89 11.33 5.64 -2.62
N LYS A 90 12.05 5.36 -3.68
CA LYS A 90 13.39 4.81 -3.58
C LYS A 90 14.44 5.93 -3.62
N TYR A 91 14.35 6.78 -4.62
CA TYR A 91 15.18 7.97 -4.77
C TYR A 91 14.50 9.00 -5.69
N ALA A 92 14.55 10.25 -5.33
CA ALA A 92 14.25 11.39 -6.21
C ALA A 92 14.81 12.67 -5.59
N PRO A 93 15.07 13.73 -6.38
CA PRO A 93 15.58 15.00 -5.85
C PRO A 93 14.62 15.64 -4.83
N ASP A 94 13.33 15.61 -5.11
CA ASP A 94 12.27 16.18 -4.26
C ASP A 94 10.89 15.61 -4.60
N TYR A 95 9.92 15.84 -3.72
CA TYR A 95 8.53 15.40 -3.88
C TYR A 95 7.85 16.03 -5.10
N LEU A 96 8.15 17.29 -5.42
CA LEU A 96 7.53 17.99 -6.53
C LEU A 96 7.88 17.34 -7.88
N THR A 97 9.10 16.86 -8.02
CA THR A 97 9.56 16.12 -9.20
C THR A 97 8.73 14.85 -9.41
N VAL A 98 8.47 14.10 -8.35
CA VAL A 98 7.63 12.90 -8.42
C VAL A 98 6.17 13.25 -8.70
N GLU A 99 5.61 14.27 -8.04
CA GLU A 99 4.23 14.70 -8.28
C GLU A 99 3.97 15.05 -9.75
N LYS A 100 4.89 15.74 -10.40
CA LYS A 100 4.80 16.04 -11.85
C LYS A 100 4.81 14.79 -12.72
N LEU A 101 5.56 13.76 -12.34
CA LEU A 101 5.56 12.48 -13.06
C LEU A 101 4.21 11.76 -12.91
N LEU A 102 3.55 11.87 -11.75
CA LEU A 102 2.27 11.23 -11.48
C LEU A 102 1.09 11.87 -12.23
N GLU A 103 1.24 13.07 -12.77
CA GLU A 103 0.26 13.68 -13.67
C GLU A 103 0.10 12.88 -14.98
N ASN A 104 1.15 12.14 -15.38
CA ASN A 104 1.17 11.29 -16.55
C ASN A 104 0.93 9.81 -16.18
N ASP A 105 0.78 8.96 -17.19
CA ASP A 105 0.76 7.51 -17.01
C ASP A 105 2.19 7.00 -16.80
N ILE A 106 2.61 6.99 -15.52
CA ILE A 106 3.99 6.70 -15.12
C ILE A 106 4.42 5.25 -15.40
N VAL A 107 3.48 4.32 -15.54
CA VAL A 107 3.79 2.90 -15.82
C VAL A 107 3.68 2.55 -17.30
N ASN A 108 3.25 3.49 -18.14
CA ASN A 108 3.12 3.24 -19.57
C ASN A 108 4.46 2.89 -20.22
N GLY A 109 4.50 1.76 -20.91
CA GLY A 109 5.70 1.26 -21.58
C GLY A 109 6.73 0.61 -20.66
N ILE A 110 6.40 0.41 -19.39
CA ILE A 110 7.24 -0.33 -18.44
C ILE A 110 6.64 -1.74 -18.25
N GLU A 111 7.46 -2.77 -18.41
CA GLU A 111 7.06 -4.14 -18.11
C GLU A 111 7.05 -4.36 -16.58
N PRO A 112 6.04 -5.04 -16.03
CA PRO A 112 6.02 -5.39 -14.63
C PRO A 112 7.11 -6.42 -14.31
N ILE A 113 7.76 -6.25 -13.17
CA ILE A 113 8.80 -7.18 -12.68
C ILE A 113 8.23 -8.27 -11.78
N GLU A 114 7.08 -8.03 -11.18
CA GLU A 114 6.34 -8.98 -10.35
C GLU A 114 4.84 -8.86 -10.62
N GLU A 115 4.13 -9.99 -10.54
CA GLU A 115 2.67 -10.04 -10.56
C GLU A 115 2.17 -10.94 -9.42
N VAL A 116 1.23 -10.43 -8.64
CA VAL A 116 0.63 -11.14 -7.50
C VAL A 116 -0.88 -11.17 -7.67
N GLU A 117 -1.44 -12.37 -7.82
CA GLU A 117 -2.89 -12.55 -7.80
C GLU A 117 -3.39 -12.64 -6.36
N VAL A 118 -4.44 -11.88 -6.06
CA VAL A 118 -5.07 -11.86 -4.75
C VAL A 118 -6.58 -11.97 -4.91
N LYS A 119 -7.17 -12.78 -4.05
CA LYS A 119 -8.61 -12.85 -3.88
C LYS A 119 -8.94 -12.50 -2.43
N TRP A 120 -9.71 -11.45 -2.27
CA TRP A 120 -10.21 -10.95 -1.00
C TRP A 120 -11.65 -11.41 -0.75
N ASP A 121 -12.10 -11.40 0.50
CA ASP A 121 -13.51 -11.60 0.85
C ASP A 121 -14.30 -10.27 0.78
N SER A 122 -13.59 -9.14 0.87
CA SER A 122 -14.15 -7.78 0.85
C SER A 122 -13.38 -6.88 -0.11
N THR A 123 -14.03 -5.83 -0.61
CA THR A 123 -13.38 -4.75 -1.38
C THR A 123 -12.77 -3.68 -0.49
N GLU A 124 -13.05 -3.70 0.81
CA GLU A 124 -12.59 -2.69 1.76
C GLU A 124 -11.28 -3.15 2.42
N LEU A 125 -10.20 -2.49 2.07
CA LEU A 125 -8.86 -2.79 2.56
C LEU A 125 -8.32 -1.65 3.42
N VAL A 126 -7.30 -1.94 4.20
CA VAL A 126 -6.51 -0.94 4.91
C VAL A 126 -5.02 -1.21 4.76
N LEU A 127 -4.27 -0.14 4.44
CA LEU A 127 -2.82 -0.11 4.48
C LEU A 127 -2.39 0.55 5.79
N PHE A 128 -1.45 -0.07 6.49
CA PHE A 128 -0.92 0.47 7.75
C PHE A 128 0.54 0.04 7.99
N ASP A 129 1.21 0.73 8.90
CA ASP A 129 2.57 0.39 9.34
C ASP A 129 2.54 -0.87 10.23
N SER A 130 3.33 -1.86 9.88
CA SER A 130 3.33 -3.17 10.54
C SER A 130 4.08 -3.21 11.88
N LEU A 131 4.77 -2.15 12.28
CA LEU A 131 5.57 -2.13 13.51
C LEU A 131 4.73 -2.35 14.76
N SER A 132 3.56 -1.73 14.80
CA SER A 132 2.64 -1.78 15.95
C SER A 132 1.44 -2.68 15.68
N PRO A 133 0.74 -3.15 16.71
CA PRO A 133 -0.59 -3.72 16.54
C PRO A 133 -1.50 -2.77 15.77
N TYR A 134 -2.41 -3.30 14.95
CA TYR A 134 -3.29 -2.46 14.13
C TYR A 134 -4.02 -1.37 14.92
N CYS A 135 -4.52 -1.69 16.14
CA CYS A 135 -5.23 -0.72 16.97
C CYS A 135 -4.36 0.50 17.34
N GLU A 136 -3.05 0.34 17.42
CA GLU A 136 -2.07 1.36 17.80
C GLU A 136 -1.37 2.01 16.60
N ALA A 137 -1.58 1.48 15.39
CA ALA A 137 -0.95 2.02 14.19
C ALA A 137 -1.37 3.48 13.96
N SER A 138 -0.37 4.36 13.88
CA SER A 138 -0.55 5.81 13.70
C SER A 138 -0.94 6.18 12.27
N VAL A 139 -0.49 5.39 11.30
CA VAL A 139 -0.80 5.55 9.87
C VAL A 139 -1.75 4.46 9.45
N LYS A 140 -2.92 4.84 8.95
CA LYS A 140 -3.93 3.94 8.37
C LYS A 140 -4.51 4.61 7.13
N VAL A 141 -4.41 3.95 5.99
CA VAL A 141 -5.01 4.41 4.74
C VAL A 141 -6.03 3.39 4.27
N PHE A 142 -7.27 3.81 4.15
CA PHE A 142 -8.35 2.96 3.69
C PHE A 142 -8.40 2.95 2.18
N LEU A 143 -8.52 1.76 1.60
CA LEU A 143 -8.57 1.52 0.17
C LEU A 143 -9.88 0.82 -0.16
N SER A 144 -10.56 1.25 -1.21
CA SER A 144 -11.78 0.62 -1.68
C SER A 144 -11.55 0.12 -3.11
N LEU A 145 -11.65 -1.18 -3.31
CA LEU A 145 -11.48 -1.83 -4.60
C LEU A 145 -12.81 -1.89 -5.34
N GLN A 146 -12.76 -2.00 -6.67
CA GLN A 146 -13.95 -2.23 -7.48
C GLN A 146 -14.41 -3.70 -7.47
N LYS A 147 -13.49 -4.63 -7.20
CA LYS A 147 -13.73 -6.09 -7.18
C LYS A 147 -12.82 -6.77 -6.16
N THR A 148 -13.23 -7.93 -5.70
CA THR A 148 -12.50 -8.70 -4.69
C THR A 148 -11.34 -9.52 -5.26
N SER A 149 -11.32 -9.75 -6.56
CA SER A 149 -10.25 -10.48 -7.24
C SER A 149 -9.43 -9.50 -8.06
N CYS A 150 -8.16 -9.40 -7.79
CA CYS A 150 -7.28 -8.44 -8.47
C CYS A 150 -5.91 -9.05 -8.78
N ILE A 151 -5.25 -8.45 -9.75
CA ILE A 151 -3.84 -8.68 -10.05
C ILE A 151 -3.10 -7.40 -9.65
N ILE A 152 -2.05 -7.57 -8.85
CA ILE A 152 -1.19 -6.47 -8.46
C ILE A 152 0.11 -6.62 -9.23
N LYS A 153 0.41 -5.60 -10.03
CA LYS A 153 1.63 -5.54 -10.83
C LYS A 153 2.63 -4.59 -10.20
N THR A 154 3.86 -5.04 -10.04
CA THR A 154 4.96 -4.23 -9.52
C THR A 154 5.87 -3.78 -10.65
N TYR A 155 6.14 -2.49 -10.70
CA TYR A 155 6.99 -1.85 -11.68
C TYR A 155 8.18 -1.17 -11.00
N LEU A 156 9.35 -1.19 -11.63
CA LEU A 156 10.47 -0.33 -11.28
C LEU A 156 10.53 0.82 -12.28
N TYR A 157 10.25 2.02 -11.80
CA TYR A 157 10.47 3.23 -12.55
C TYR A 157 11.89 3.74 -12.27
N GLN A 158 12.71 3.81 -13.32
CA GLN A 158 14.05 4.36 -13.24
C GLN A 158 14.28 5.25 -14.45
N LYS A 159 14.27 6.55 -14.25
CA LYS A 159 14.55 7.53 -15.30
C LYS A 159 15.14 8.78 -14.69
N ASP A 160 16.22 9.28 -15.33
CA ASP A 160 16.97 10.42 -14.85
C ASP A 160 17.41 10.21 -13.39
N GLU A 161 17.12 11.16 -12.50
CA GLU A 161 17.44 11.07 -11.08
C GLU A 161 16.25 10.58 -10.22
N VAL A 162 15.34 9.80 -10.82
CA VAL A 162 14.16 9.27 -10.11
C VAL A 162 14.13 7.76 -10.17
N SER A 163 13.95 7.13 -9.00
CA SER A 163 13.74 5.70 -8.85
C SER A 163 12.56 5.45 -7.90
N LEU A 164 11.54 4.75 -8.39
CA LEU A 164 10.32 4.45 -7.66
C LEU A 164 9.96 2.98 -7.82
N ILE A 165 9.33 2.40 -6.79
CA ILE A 165 8.63 1.12 -6.90
C ILE A 165 7.14 1.44 -6.95
N ILE A 166 6.44 0.91 -7.94
CA ILE A 166 5.02 1.21 -8.16
C ILE A 166 4.24 -0.10 -8.17
N HIS A 167 3.29 -0.24 -7.24
CA HIS A 167 2.35 -1.35 -7.25
C HIS A 167 1.02 -0.85 -7.81
N SER A 168 0.53 -1.47 -8.90
CA SER A 168 -0.76 -1.17 -9.51
C SER A 168 -1.75 -2.26 -9.19
N ILE A 169 -2.81 -1.95 -8.45
CA ILE A 169 -3.92 -2.85 -8.12
C ILE A 169 -5.01 -2.66 -9.16
N GLN A 170 -5.36 -3.73 -9.91
CA GLN A 170 -6.31 -3.73 -11.04
C GLN A 170 -7.38 -4.80 -10.89
#